data_03a3750bbb2bbd20518d5afa7153caf2
#
_entry.id   03a3750bbb2bbd20518d5afa7153caf2
#
_cell.length_a   1.000
_cell.length_b   1.000
_cell.length_c   1.000
_cell.angle_alpha   90.00
_cell.angle_beta   90.00
_cell.angle_gamma   90.00
#
_symmetry.space_group_name_H-M   'P 1'
#
loop_
_entity.id
_entity.type
_entity.pdbx_description
1 polymer ?
#
loop_
_entity_poly.entity_id
_entity_poly.type
_entity_poly.pdbx_seq_one_letter_code
_entity_poly.pdbx_strand_id
1 'polypeptide(L)'
;MLSPASPISICSLGTLLHIFSNCFVGYHLDTDSNPDYLIACVIQLGKDFEGGLYRVYQKDKSYIDYQPSYGSLIISNCNYPHEVTKVTKGNRGSLVFFISKNKGTNKRII
;
A
#
# COMPACT_ATOMS: atom_id res chain seq x y z
N MET A 1 -13.35 3.41 19.55
CA MET A 1 -13.76 4.80 19.27
C MET A 1 -12.56 5.72 19.42
N LEU A 2 -12.39 6.61 18.47
CA LEU A 2 -11.26 7.55 18.49
C LEU A 2 -11.53 8.71 19.42
N SER A 3 -10.56 9.04 20.26
CA SER A 3 -10.63 10.25 21.09
C SER A 3 -10.49 11.49 20.22
N PRO A 4 -11.22 12.59 20.51
CA PRO A 4 -10.98 13.86 19.82
C PRO A 4 -9.55 14.38 19.95
N ALA A 5 -8.83 13.97 21.01
CA ALA A 5 -7.43 14.35 21.22
C ALA A 5 -6.44 13.58 20.35
N SER A 6 -6.89 12.53 19.65
CA SER A 6 -6.04 11.69 18.79
C SER A 6 -6.64 11.62 17.38
N PRO A 7 -6.61 12.73 16.64
CA PRO A 7 -7.21 12.73 15.32
C PRO A 7 -6.47 11.82 14.36
N ILE A 8 -7.23 11.08 13.59
CA ILE A 8 -6.74 10.33 12.44
C ILE A 8 -7.22 11.06 11.21
N SER A 9 -6.35 11.24 10.24
CA SER A 9 -6.72 11.87 8.99
C SER A 9 -6.36 10.99 7.80
N ILE A 10 -7.21 11.06 6.79
CA ILE A 10 -6.97 10.40 5.51
C ILE A 10 -6.14 11.34 4.66
N CYS A 11 -5.15 10.79 3.95
CA CYS A 11 -4.40 11.54 2.97
C CYS A 11 -5.37 12.12 1.92
N SER A 12 -5.32 13.44 1.72
CA SER A 12 -6.25 14.12 0.82
C SER A 12 -6.05 13.77 -0.66
N LEU A 13 -4.87 13.28 -1.01
CA LEU A 13 -4.54 12.91 -2.38
C LEU A 13 -3.98 11.50 -2.42
N GLY A 14 -4.70 10.61 -3.11
CA GLY A 14 -4.20 9.31 -3.45
C GLY A 14 -3.09 9.40 -4.50
N THR A 15 -2.25 8.38 -4.55
CA THR A 15 -1.22 8.27 -5.58
C THR A 15 -1.60 7.15 -6.53
N LEU A 16 -1.61 7.46 -7.81
CA LEU A 16 -1.75 6.45 -8.85
C LEU A 16 -0.40 5.78 -9.06
N LEU A 17 -0.32 4.50 -8.76
CA LEU A 17 0.90 3.72 -8.89
C LEU A 17 0.76 2.78 -10.07
N HIS A 18 1.68 2.92 -11.04
CA HIS A 18 1.79 2.00 -12.18
C HIS A 18 3.08 1.19 -12.06
N ILE A 19 2.92 -0.13 -12.14
CA ILE A 19 4.06 -1.05 -12.17
C ILE A 19 4.05 -1.74 -13.52
N PHE A 20 5.04 -1.41 -14.34
CA PHE A 20 5.16 -1.94 -15.69
C PHE A 20 5.71 -3.37 -15.67
N SER A 21 5.56 -4.06 -16.78
CA SER A 21 6.11 -5.39 -16.98
C SER A 21 7.60 -5.41 -16.63
N ASN A 22 8.04 -6.44 -15.93
CA ASN A 22 9.39 -6.64 -15.39
C ASN A 22 9.76 -5.71 -14.22
N CYS A 23 8.83 -4.91 -13.71
CA CYS A 23 9.05 -4.05 -12.55
C CYS A 23 8.37 -4.61 -11.30
N PHE A 24 8.79 -4.08 -10.16
CA PHE A 24 8.28 -4.51 -8.85
C PHE A 24 8.41 -3.35 -7.86
N VAL A 25 7.79 -3.52 -6.69
CA VAL A 25 8.04 -2.65 -5.54
C VAL A 25 8.72 -3.50 -4.47
N GLY A 26 9.95 -3.14 -4.11
CA GLY A 26 10.76 -3.92 -3.19
C GLY A 26 10.22 -3.96 -1.77
N TYR A 27 10.72 -4.89 -0.99
CA TYR A 27 10.42 -5.05 0.43
C TYR A 27 10.64 -3.74 1.18
N HIS A 28 9.63 -3.26 1.89
CA HIS A 28 9.70 -2.02 2.65
C HIS A 28 8.62 -1.94 3.73
N LEU A 29 8.80 -0.98 4.63
CA LEU A 29 7.79 -0.54 5.59
C LEU A 29 7.28 0.84 5.17
N ASP A 30 5.98 1.04 5.16
CA ASP A 30 5.42 2.37 4.86
C ASP A 30 5.81 3.38 5.95
N THR A 31 6.01 2.91 7.18
CA THR A 31 6.48 3.75 8.28
C THR A 31 7.91 4.26 8.10
N ASP A 32 8.70 3.69 7.17
CA ASP A 32 10.00 4.26 6.80
C ASP A 32 9.85 5.58 6.06
N SER A 33 8.78 5.75 5.29
CA SER A 33 8.49 7.00 4.58
C SER A 33 7.86 8.04 5.50
N ASN A 34 6.94 7.60 6.37
CA ASN A 34 6.29 8.47 7.33
C ASN A 34 5.89 7.64 8.57
N PRO A 35 6.54 7.86 9.72
CA PRO A 35 6.30 7.06 10.92
C PRO A 35 4.89 7.20 11.49
N ASP A 36 4.12 8.20 11.06
CA ASP A 36 2.75 8.40 11.50
C ASP A 36 1.72 7.65 10.67
N TYR A 37 2.12 7.00 9.60
CA TYR A 37 1.20 6.16 8.81
C TYR A 37 0.75 4.97 9.62
N LEU A 38 -0.57 4.76 9.65
CA LEU A 38 -1.21 3.63 10.35
C LEU A 38 -1.64 2.54 9.40
N ILE A 39 -2.36 2.93 8.35
CA ILE A 39 -3.02 2.01 7.43
C ILE A 39 -2.75 2.48 6.01
N ALA A 40 -2.36 1.54 5.17
CA ALA A 40 -2.30 1.74 3.73
C ALA A 40 -3.56 1.17 3.09
N CYS A 41 -4.14 1.92 2.18
CA CYS A 41 -5.31 1.52 1.42
C CYS A 41 -4.91 1.48 -0.06
N VAL A 42 -5.12 0.32 -0.69
CA VAL A 42 -4.71 0.10 -2.08
C VAL A 42 -5.93 -0.38 -2.86
N ILE A 43 -6.36 0.41 -3.83
CA ILE A 43 -7.45 0.04 -4.74
C ILE A 43 -6.84 -0.47 -6.02
N GLN A 44 -7.16 -1.71 -6.40
CA GLN A 44 -6.66 -2.33 -7.61
C GLN A 44 -7.43 -1.83 -8.83
N LEU A 45 -6.74 -1.18 -9.75
CA LEU A 45 -7.34 -0.62 -10.97
C LEU A 45 -6.99 -1.42 -12.23
N GLY A 46 -5.79 -2.00 -12.28
CA GLY A 46 -5.40 -2.86 -13.40
C GLY A 46 -6.01 -4.24 -13.31
N LYS A 47 -6.27 -4.87 -14.43
CA LYS A 47 -6.86 -6.22 -14.48
C LYS A 47 -6.20 -7.17 -15.46
N ASP A 48 -5.46 -6.68 -16.41
CA ASP A 48 -4.84 -7.52 -17.44
C ASP A 48 -3.32 -7.61 -17.20
N PHE A 49 -2.95 -8.29 -16.10
CA PHE A 49 -1.55 -8.49 -15.76
C PHE A 49 -1.34 -9.84 -15.07
N GLU A 50 -0.11 -10.30 -15.08
CA GLU A 50 0.35 -11.51 -14.39
C GLU A 50 1.50 -11.14 -13.45
N GLY A 51 1.65 -11.87 -12.34
CA GLY A 51 2.56 -11.49 -11.27
C GLY A 51 2.01 -10.35 -10.46
N GLY A 52 2.87 -9.49 -9.93
CA GLY A 52 2.43 -8.32 -9.19
C GLY A 52 1.59 -8.66 -7.97
N LEU A 53 1.94 -9.73 -7.26
CA LEU A 53 1.26 -10.13 -6.04
C LEU A 53 1.56 -9.14 -4.92
N TYR A 54 0.58 -8.85 -4.10
CA TYR A 54 0.77 -8.07 -2.89
C TYR A 54 1.21 -9.02 -1.77
N ARG A 55 2.46 -8.94 -1.39
CA ARG A 55 3.09 -9.86 -0.42
C ARG A 55 3.31 -9.15 0.90
N VAL A 56 2.70 -9.68 1.97
CA VAL A 56 2.81 -9.14 3.32
C VAL A 56 3.58 -10.11 4.19
N TYR A 57 4.59 -9.61 4.89
CA TYR A 57 5.44 -10.40 5.77
C TYR A 57 4.96 -10.34 7.20
N GLN A 58 5.00 -11.48 7.88
CA GLN A 58 4.66 -11.61 9.29
C GLN A 58 5.93 -11.51 10.15
N LYS A 59 5.76 -11.49 11.47
CA LYS A 59 6.87 -11.34 12.42
C LYS A 59 7.88 -12.49 12.34
N ASP A 60 7.43 -13.70 12.02
CA ASP A 60 8.28 -14.88 11.87
C ASP A 60 8.94 -14.96 10.48
N LYS A 61 8.82 -13.91 9.67
CA LYS A 61 9.33 -13.80 8.30
C LYS A 61 8.60 -14.66 7.26
N SER A 62 7.57 -15.37 7.65
CA SER A 62 6.65 -15.95 6.68
C SER A 62 5.87 -14.85 5.95
N TYR A 63 5.30 -15.18 4.82
CA TYR A 63 4.54 -14.20 4.06
C TYR A 63 3.25 -14.79 3.53
N ILE A 64 2.33 -13.89 3.20
CA ILE A 64 1.05 -14.21 2.57
C ILE A 64 0.97 -13.38 1.30
N ASP A 65 0.62 -14.05 0.19
CA ASP A 65 0.44 -13.40 -1.10
C ASP A 65 -1.04 -13.20 -1.38
N TYR A 66 -1.36 -12.01 -1.87
CA TYR A 66 -2.70 -11.66 -2.32
C TYR A 66 -2.66 -11.29 -3.79
N GLN A 67 -3.56 -11.88 -4.57
CA GLN A 67 -3.80 -11.48 -5.95
C GLN A 67 -5.01 -10.57 -5.96
N PRO A 68 -4.84 -9.25 -5.97
CA PRO A 68 -5.98 -8.36 -5.93
C PRO A 68 -6.78 -8.41 -7.22
N SER A 69 -8.08 -8.49 -7.11
CA SER A 69 -8.98 -8.38 -8.25
C SER A 69 -9.29 -6.93 -8.58
N TYR A 70 -9.68 -6.67 -9.80
CA TYR A 70 -10.07 -5.33 -10.25
C TYR A 70 -11.15 -4.72 -9.32
N GLY A 71 -10.90 -3.51 -8.87
CA GLY A 71 -11.82 -2.80 -8.00
C GLY A 71 -11.76 -3.21 -6.53
N SER A 72 -10.93 -4.20 -6.18
CA SER A 72 -10.79 -4.61 -4.77
C SER A 72 -9.98 -3.60 -3.98
N LEU A 73 -10.24 -3.56 -2.68
CA LEU A 73 -9.53 -2.72 -1.73
C LEU A 73 -8.72 -3.62 -0.80
N ILE A 74 -7.42 -3.37 -0.73
CA ILE A 74 -6.55 -3.98 0.28
C ILE A 74 -6.32 -2.95 1.37
N ILE A 75 -6.55 -3.33 2.61
CA ILE A 75 -6.26 -2.52 3.79
C ILE A 75 -5.16 -3.24 4.56
N SER A 76 -4.03 -2.59 4.75
CA SER A 76 -2.90 -3.19 5.43
C SER A 76 -2.32 -2.29 6.49
N ASN A 77 -1.74 -2.93 7.52
CA ASN A 77 -1.06 -2.24 8.60
C ASN A 77 0.31 -1.77 8.14
N CYS A 78 0.60 -0.47 8.28
CA CYS A 78 1.86 0.11 7.82
C CYS A 78 3.09 -0.37 8.60
N ASN A 79 2.90 -1.06 9.73
CA ASN A 79 3.99 -1.64 10.51
C ASN A 79 4.43 -3.02 10.03
N TYR A 80 3.76 -3.59 9.04
CA TYR A 80 4.17 -4.86 8.46
C TYR A 80 4.89 -4.63 7.14
N PRO A 81 6.09 -5.22 6.98
CA PRO A 81 6.80 -5.15 5.72
C PRO A 81 5.99 -5.80 4.61
N HIS A 82 6.07 -5.23 3.45
CA HIS A 82 5.39 -5.77 2.28
C HIS A 82 6.15 -5.43 1.00
N GLU A 83 5.75 -6.08 -0.06
CA GLU A 83 6.28 -5.83 -1.39
C GLU A 83 5.22 -6.13 -2.44
N VAL A 84 5.42 -5.63 -3.63
CA VAL A 84 4.69 -6.09 -4.81
C VAL A 84 5.66 -6.89 -5.65
N THR A 85 5.36 -8.17 -5.87
CA THR A 85 6.23 -9.04 -6.63
C THR A 85 6.29 -8.59 -8.09
N LYS A 86 7.29 -9.08 -8.80
CA LYS A 86 7.51 -8.69 -10.18
C LYS A 86 6.27 -8.92 -11.05
N VAL A 87 5.87 -7.90 -11.78
CA VAL A 87 4.86 -8.03 -12.83
C VAL A 87 5.51 -8.71 -14.02
N THR A 88 5.03 -9.89 -14.37
CA THR A 88 5.64 -10.70 -15.45
C THR A 88 5.00 -10.46 -16.79
N LYS A 89 3.78 -9.94 -16.82
CA LYS A 89 3.05 -9.61 -18.05
C LYS A 89 2.07 -8.49 -17.77
N GLY A 90 1.94 -7.58 -18.73
CA GLY A 90 1.01 -6.45 -18.61
C GLY A 90 1.48 -5.38 -17.64
N ASN A 91 0.56 -4.55 -17.20
CA ASN A 91 0.81 -3.45 -16.27
C ASN A 91 -0.16 -3.52 -15.10
N ARG A 92 0.38 -3.30 -13.89
CA ARG A 92 -0.42 -3.27 -12.68
C ARG A 92 -0.63 -1.81 -12.26
N GLY A 93 -1.89 -1.40 -12.19
CA GLY A 93 -2.26 -0.06 -11.73
C GLY A 93 -3.00 -0.13 -10.41
N SER A 94 -2.72 0.80 -9.51
CA SER A 94 -3.43 0.90 -8.25
C SER A 94 -3.48 2.34 -7.76
N LEU A 95 -4.51 2.65 -6.98
CA LEU A 95 -4.63 3.91 -6.27
C LEU A 95 -4.27 3.64 -4.81
N VAL A 96 -3.28 4.35 -4.29
CA VAL A 96 -2.76 4.17 -2.94
C VAL A 96 -3.00 5.43 -2.12
N PHE A 97 -3.55 5.27 -0.91
CA PHE A 97 -3.64 6.35 0.05
C PHE A 97 -3.43 5.81 1.47
N PHE A 98 -3.13 6.72 2.38
CA PHE A 98 -2.77 6.35 3.75
C PHE A 98 -3.68 7.03 4.75
N ILE A 99 -3.93 6.33 5.85
CA ILE A 99 -4.52 6.92 7.06
C ILE A 99 -3.39 7.14 8.06
N SER A 100 -3.25 8.36 8.51
CA SER A 100 -2.18 8.80 9.39
C SER A 100 -2.77 9.24 10.73
N LYS A 101 -1.99 9.09 11.81
CA LYS A 101 -2.40 9.53 13.15
C LYS A 101 -2.20 11.03 13.40
N ASN A 102 -1.57 11.74 12.46
CA ASN A 102 -1.32 13.17 12.62
C ASN A 102 -1.60 13.88 11.30
N LYS A 103 -2.58 14.78 11.31
CA LYS A 103 -2.97 15.53 10.12
C LYS A 103 -1.80 16.35 9.54
N GLY A 104 -0.94 16.91 10.39
CA GLY A 104 0.19 17.72 9.94
C GLY A 104 1.23 16.92 9.17
N THR A 105 1.34 15.61 9.42
CA THR A 105 2.28 14.73 8.74
C THR A 105 1.64 13.93 7.60
N ASN A 106 0.32 14.06 7.41
CA ASN A 106 -0.38 13.35 6.35
C ASN A 106 -0.23 14.07 5.01
N LYS A 107 1.00 14.33 4.65
CA LYS A 107 1.36 14.94 3.37
C LYS A 107 2.30 14.02 2.64
N ARG A 108 2.05 13.82 1.37
CA ARG A 108 2.94 13.06 0.53
C ARG A 108 3.92 13.99 -0.14
N ILE A 109 5.19 13.72 0.09
CA ILE A 109 6.27 14.38 -0.64
C ILE A 109 6.56 13.51 -1.87
N ILE A 110 6.39 14.10 -3.00
CA ILE A 110 6.62 13.43 -4.28
C ILE A 110 8.00 13.79 -4.81
#